data_f8c451d5005f491af62ac4ca838ef403
#
_entry.id   f8c451d5005f491af62ac4ca838ef403
#
_cell.length_a   1.000
_cell.length_b   1.000
_cell.length_c   1.000
_cell.angle_alpha   90.00
_cell.angle_beta   90.00
_cell.angle_gamma   90.00
#
_symmetry.space_group_name_H-M   'P 1'
#
loop_
_entity.id
_entity.type
_entity.pdbx_description
1 polymer ?
#
loop_
_entity_poly.entity_id
_entity_poly.type
_entity_poly.pdbx_seq_one_letter_code
_entity_poly.pdbx_strand_id
1 'polypeptide(L)'
;MSTVDWSHPAEGPAPVPALGARPDAPVSAVLALGANLREPAETLDAAVAALSALPHVTDVQASPRAVTAPVGGPPGQPDYLNQVVTLRTDLAPWELLAVAHRLEQEHHRRREVRWGARTLDVDVIAYGDLVSDHPDLTLPHPRAAERGFVLLPWLWLDPDAVLAGRPVAELAALAADAPGVRRAEPERHRLLAGRDDVVPVRPRAPRAPGRDAIDGSAP
;
A
#
# COMPACT_ATOMS: atom_id res chain seq x y z
N MET A 1 -14.54 -11.29 -14.58
CA MET A 1 -14.33 -10.47 -13.38
C MET A 1 -15.40 -10.88 -12.41
N SER A 2 -15.04 -11.59 -11.34
CA SER A 2 -16.01 -11.97 -10.30
C SER A 2 -16.19 -10.78 -9.38
N THR A 3 -17.33 -10.14 -9.40
CA THR A 3 -17.72 -9.17 -8.40
C THR A 3 -17.83 -9.90 -7.05
N VAL A 4 -17.13 -9.41 -6.06
CA VAL A 4 -17.23 -9.92 -4.69
C VAL A 4 -18.58 -9.49 -4.16
N ASP A 5 -19.47 -10.44 -3.91
CA ASP A 5 -20.79 -10.16 -3.34
C ASP A 5 -20.67 -9.87 -1.83
N TRP A 6 -20.83 -8.62 -1.44
CA TRP A 6 -20.86 -8.15 -0.05
C TRP A 6 -22.29 -7.95 0.48
N SER A 7 -23.31 -8.47 -0.23
CA SER A 7 -24.71 -8.10 -0.01
C SER A 7 -25.43 -8.82 1.13
N HIS A 8 -24.77 -9.77 1.82
CA HIS A 8 -25.40 -10.51 2.92
C HIS A 8 -24.64 -10.32 4.23
N PRO A 9 -25.06 -9.40 5.11
CA PRO A 9 -24.50 -9.32 6.46
C PRO A 9 -24.86 -10.59 7.24
N ALA A 10 -23.84 -11.21 7.84
CA ALA A 10 -24.05 -12.31 8.78
C ALA A 10 -24.96 -11.86 9.93
N GLU A 11 -25.90 -12.68 10.34
CA GLU A 11 -26.80 -12.40 11.45
C GLU A 11 -26.03 -12.34 12.79
N GLY A 12 -25.73 -11.13 13.25
CA GLY A 12 -25.13 -10.85 14.56
C GLY A 12 -23.59 -10.93 14.61
N PRO A 13 -22.97 -10.48 15.72
CA PRO A 13 -21.53 -10.54 15.89
C PRO A 13 -21.05 -11.99 15.96
N ALA A 14 -20.00 -12.31 15.21
CA ALA A 14 -19.40 -13.64 15.23
C ALA A 14 -18.82 -13.95 16.62
N PRO A 15 -19.02 -15.16 17.14
CA PRO A 15 -18.41 -15.55 18.41
C PRO A 15 -16.88 -15.49 18.30
N VAL A 16 -16.20 -15.10 19.41
CA VAL A 16 -14.74 -14.95 19.48
C VAL A 16 -13.95 -16.15 18.90
N PRO A 17 -14.41 -17.43 19.04
CA PRO A 17 -13.77 -18.56 18.38
C PRO A 17 -13.69 -18.46 16.86
N ALA A 18 -14.64 -17.80 16.19
CA ALA A 18 -14.59 -17.62 14.73
C ALA A 18 -13.42 -16.75 14.27
N LEU A 19 -12.91 -15.85 15.11
CA LEU A 19 -11.75 -15.03 14.82
C LEU A 19 -10.43 -15.83 14.74
N GLY A 20 -10.34 -16.96 15.43
CA GLY A 20 -9.17 -17.86 15.42
C GLY A 20 -9.29 -19.03 14.45
N ALA A 21 -10.45 -19.25 13.85
CA ALA A 21 -10.68 -20.35 12.95
C ALA A 21 -10.44 -19.95 11.50
N ARG A 22 -9.72 -20.78 10.74
CA ARG A 22 -9.61 -20.62 9.30
C ARG A 22 -10.94 -20.97 8.64
N PRO A 23 -11.36 -20.26 7.60
CA PRO A 23 -12.56 -20.60 6.86
C PRO A 23 -12.34 -21.89 6.02
N ASP A 24 -13.42 -22.63 5.75
CA ASP A 24 -13.37 -23.84 4.93
C ASP A 24 -13.00 -23.55 3.47
N ALA A 25 -13.22 -22.33 3.02
CA ALA A 25 -12.87 -21.86 1.67
C ALA A 25 -12.38 -20.39 1.75
N PRO A 26 -11.50 -19.95 0.82
CA PRO A 26 -11.02 -18.59 0.81
C PRO A 26 -12.16 -17.57 0.78
N VAL A 27 -12.12 -16.61 1.68
CA VAL A 27 -13.06 -15.48 1.77
C VAL A 27 -12.41 -14.21 1.26
N SER A 28 -13.22 -13.23 0.92
CA SER A 28 -12.73 -11.91 0.55
C SER A 28 -12.32 -11.12 1.78
N ALA A 29 -11.22 -10.40 1.70
CA ALA A 29 -10.81 -9.46 2.73
C ALA A 29 -10.38 -8.13 2.11
N VAL A 30 -10.54 -7.07 2.88
CA VAL A 30 -10.19 -5.70 2.49
C VAL A 30 -9.25 -5.12 3.53
N LEU A 31 -8.13 -4.59 3.06
CA LEU A 31 -7.13 -3.91 3.86
C LEU A 31 -7.01 -2.46 3.40
N ALA A 32 -6.79 -1.55 4.34
CA ALA A 32 -6.40 -0.18 4.03
C ALA A 32 -4.94 0.02 4.44
N LEU A 33 -4.14 0.53 3.52
CA LEU A 33 -2.73 0.83 3.69
C LEU A 33 -2.53 2.34 3.65
N GLY A 34 -1.70 2.87 4.56
CA GLY A 34 -1.36 4.28 4.61
C GLY A 34 0.10 4.51 4.95
N ALA A 35 0.76 5.47 4.28
CA ALA A 35 2.13 5.86 4.54
C ALA A 35 2.34 7.36 4.27
N ASN A 36 3.18 8.05 5.06
CA ASN A 36 3.53 9.44 4.81
C ASN A 36 4.98 9.80 5.16
N LEU A 37 5.80 8.81 5.48
CA LEU A 37 7.23 9.03 5.78
C LEU A 37 8.13 8.37 4.74
N ARG A 38 9.31 8.96 4.51
CA ARG A 38 10.34 8.48 3.58
C ARG A 38 9.80 8.38 2.16
N GLU A 39 9.78 7.17 1.58
CA GLU A 39 9.29 6.85 0.23
C GLU A 39 7.93 6.12 0.33
N PRO A 40 6.81 6.87 0.56
CA PRO A 40 5.53 6.24 0.84
C PRO A 40 5.04 5.36 -0.32
N ALA A 41 5.32 5.74 -1.57
CA ALA A 41 4.94 4.97 -2.73
C ALA A 41 5.63 3.60 -2.77
N GLU A 42 6.95 3.57 -2.58
CA GLU A 42 7.74 2.33 -2.52
C GLU A 42 7.33 1.44 -1.34
N THR A 43 7.01 2.07 -0.21
CA THR A 43 6.53 1.37 0.99
C THR A 43 5.21 0.64 0.71
N LEU A 44 4.25 1.31 0.05
CA LEU A 44 2.97 0.70 -0.32
C LEU A 44 3.17 -0.42 -1.34
N ASP A 45 4.04 -0.22 -2.35
CA ASP A 45 4.35 -1.27 -3.34
C ASP A 45 4.97 -2.50 -2.69
N ALA A 46 5.90 -2.32 -1.77
CA ALA A 46 6.52 -3.40 -1.03
C ALA A 46 5.49 -4.16 -0.16
N ALA A 47 4.57 -3.44 0.49
CA ALA A 47 3.51 -4.07 1.28
C ALA A 47 2.55 -4.90 0.41
N VAL A 48 2.13 -4.38 -0.75
CA VAL A 48 1.28 -5.12 -1.71
C VAL A 48 2.01 -6.35 -2.25
N ALA A 49 3.29 -6.21 -2.61
CA ALA A 49 4.11 -7.34 -3.07
C ALA A 49 4.26 -8.42 -1.98
N ALA A 50 4.48 -8.02 -0.73
CA ALA A 50 4.56 -8.94 0.40
C ALA A 50 3.24 -9.68 0.64
N LEU A 51 2.08 -9.00 0.56
CA LEU A 51 0.76 -9.63 0.64
C LEU A 51 0.57 -10.66 -0.49
N SER A 52 0.97 -10.30 -1.71
CA SER A 52 0.83 -11.18 -2.89
C SER A 52 1.73 -12.43 -2.83
N ALA A 53 2.80 -12.38 -2.06
CA ALA A 53 3.73 -13.50 -1.88
C ALA A 53 3.36 -14.43 -0.72
N LEU A 54 2.34 -14.08 0.08
CA LEU A 54 1.95 -14.89 1.24
C LEU A 54 1.26 -16.19 0.80
N PRO A 55 1.59 -17.32 1.43
CA PRO A 55 0.76 -18.50 1.35
C PRO A 55 -0.64 -18.17 1.91
N HIS A 56 -1.68 -18.82 1.39
CA HIS A 56 -3.07 -18.59 1.83
C HIS A 56 -3.67 -17.22 1.44
N VAL A 57 -3.00 -16.48 0.55
CA VAL A 57 -3.50 -15.22 -0.01
C VAL A 57 -3.47 -15.30 -1.53
N THR A 58 -4.58 -14.96 -2.16
CA THR A 58 -4.76 -14.94 -3.62
C THR A 58 -5.55 -13.70 -4.06
N ASP A 59 -5.64 -13.48 -5.36
CA ASP A 59 -6.46 -12.43 -5.98
C ASP A 59 -6.20 -11.02 -5.38
N VAL A 60 -4.93 -10.73 -5.06
CA VAL A 60 -4.54 -9.43 -4.51
C VAL A 60 -4.70 -8.36 -5.57
N GLN A 61 -5.55 -7.38 -5.30
CA GLN A 61 -5.76 -6.22 -6.15
C GLN A 61 -5.57 -4.94 -5.33
N ALA A 62 -4.81 -4.01 -5.85
CA ALA A 62 -4.57 -2.73 -5.21
C ALA A 62 -5.27 -1.60 -5.95
N SER A 63 -5.92 -0.71 -5.22
CA SER A 63 -6.57 0.48 -5.77
C SER A 63 -5.54 1.47 -6.32
N PRO A 64 -5.95 2.44 -7.14
CA PRO A 64 -5.22 3.68 -7.27
C PRO A 64 -4.96 4.31 -5.90
N ARG A 65 -3.82 5.00 -5.75
CA ARG A 65 -3.46 5.69 -4.50
C ARG A 65 -4.22 6.99 -4.33
N ALA A 66 -4.54 7.31 -3.09
CA ALA A 66 -5.13 8.59 -2.69
C ALA A 66 -4.11 9.42 -1.91
N VAL A 67 -4.02 10.71 -2.23
CA VAL A 67 -3.27 11.71 -1.45
C VAL A 67 -4.24 12.41 -0.52
N THR A 68 -3.90 12.49 0.77
CA THR A 68 -4.73 13.17 1.78
C THR A 68 -3.87 13.95 2.75
N ALA A 69 -4.36 15.10 3.19
CA ALA A 69 -3.77 15.79 4.31
C ALA A 69 -3.88 14.96 5.61
N PRO A 70 -2.94 15.11 6.56
CA PRO A 70 -3.03 14.46 7.86
C PRO A 70 -4.30 14.88 8.60
N VAL A 71 -5.03 13.90 9.17
CA VAL A 71 -6.20 14.15 10.02
C VAL A 71 -5.75 14.11 11.48
N GLY A 72 -5.52 15.28 12.08
CA GLY A 72 -5.01 15.40 13.46
C GLY A 72 -3.51 15.13 13.59
N GLY A 73 -3.02 15.03 14.83
CA GLY A 73 -1.61 14.85 15.14
C GLY A 73 -0.79 16.15 15.12
N PRO A 74 0.56 16.05 15.20
CA PRO A 74 1.44 17.22 15.19
C PRO A 74 1.34 18.01 13.88
N PRO A 75 1.47 19.34 13.90
CA PRO A 75 1.50 20.14 12.69
C PRO A 75 2.76 19.85 11.85
N GLY A 76 2.65 20.07 10.53
CA GLY A 76 3.79 19.94 9.62
C GLY A 76 4.07 18.52 9.16
N GLN A 77 3.15 17.58 9.37
CA GLN A 77 3.26 16.25 8.77
C GLN A 77 3.08 16.32 7.26
N PRO A 78 3.81 15.50 6.47
CA PRO A 78 3.56 15.38 5.04
C PRO A 78 2.19 14.73 4.78
N ASP A 79 1.66 14.95 3.56
CA ASP A 79 0.46 14.25 3.08
C ASP A 79 0.65 12.74 3.11
N TYR A 80 -0.44 12.02 3.38
CA TYR A 80 -0.48 10.57 3.30
C TYR A 80 -0.72 10.10 1.87
N LEU A 81 -0.10 8.99 1.52
CA LEU A 81 -0.57 8.10 0.46
C LEU A 81 -1.37 6.97 1.11
N ASN A 82 -2.62 6.81 0.66
CA ASN A 82 -3.51 5.76 1.11
C ASN A 82 -3.88 4.86 -0.07
N GLN A 83 -4.04 3.58 0.19
CA GLN A 83 -4.37 2.58 -0.82
C GLN A 83 -5.25 1.51 -0.18
N VAL A 84 -6.26 1.04 -0.90
CA VAL A 84 -7.05 -0.12 -0.50
C VAL A 84 -6.56 -1.34 -1.28
N VAL A 85 -6.47 -2.46 -0.58
CA VAL A 85 -6.14 -3.76 -1.15
C VAL A 85 -7.28 -4.71 -0.87
N THR A 86 -7.81 -5.33 -1.92
CA THR A 86 -8.71 -6.46 -1.82
C THR A 86 -7.94 -7.75 -2.10
N LEU A 87 -8.29 -8.82 -1.42
CA LEU A 87 -7.67 -10.13 -1.59
C LEU A 87 -8.63 -11.24 -1.21
N ARG A 88 -8.28 -12.48 -1.57
CA ARG A 88 -8.93 -13.67 -1.04
C ARG A 88 -7.96 -14.41 -0.13
N THR A 89 -8.47 -14.95 0.98
CA THR A 89 -7.62 -15.65 1.96
C THR A 89 -8.39 -16.74 2.71
N ASP A 90 -7.68 -17.80 3.08
CA ASP A 90 -8.11 -18.79 4.05
C ASP A 90 -7.37 -18.67 5.39
N LEU A 91 -6.60 -17.58 5.58
CA LEU A 91 -6.08 -17.22 6.90
C LEU A 91 -7.25 -16.91 7.85
N ALA A 92 -7.15 -17.30 9.11
CA ALA A 92 -8.08 -16.83 10.12
C ALA A 92 -7.99 -15.30 10.30
N PRO A 93 -9.04 -14.61 10.76
CA PRO A 93 -9.00 -13.16 10.99
C PRO A 93 -7.83 -12.69 11.85
N TRP A 94 -7.50 -13.43 12.94
CA TRP A 94 -6.31 -13.15 13.77
C TRP A 94 -4.98 -13.35 13.04
N GLU A 95 -4.91 -14.32 12.15
CA GLU A 95 -3.71 -14.53 11.34
C GLU A 95 -3.53 -13.38 10.34
N LEU A 96 -4.62 -12.89 9.73
CA LEU A 96 -4.58 -11.74 8.84
C LEU A 96 -4.18 -10.45 9.58
N LEU A 97 -4.70 -10.23 10.80
CA LEU A 97 -4.26 -9.12 11.65
C LEU A 97 -2.78 -9.24 12.01
N ALA A 98 -2.30 -10.44 12.33
CA ALA A 98 -0.88 -10.66 12.61
C ALA A 98 0.00 -10.39 11.37
N VAL A 99 -0.49 -10.68 10.17
CA VAL A 99 0.16 -10.29 8.90
C VAL A 99 0.25 -8.76 8.80
N ALA A 100 -0.86 -8.04 9.03
CA ALA A 100 -0.88 -6.58 9.01
C ALA A 100 0.15 -5.98 9.98
N HIS A 101 0.17 -6.43 11.22
CA HIS A 101 1.14 -5.98 12.24
C HIS A 101 2.59 -6.32 11.87
N ARG A 102 2.85 -7.48 11.25
CA ARG A 102 4.20 -7.84 10.79
C ARG A 102 4.66 -6.91 9.68
N LEU A 103 3.83 -6.60 8.70
CA LEU A 103 4.16 -5.65 7.63
C LEU A 103 4.52 -4.28 8.20
N GLU A 104 3.74 -3.78 9.16
CA GLU A 104 4.04 -2.53 9.85
C GLU A 104 5.41 -2.56 10.57
N GLN A 105 5.74 -3.67 11.25
CA GLN A 105 7.01 -3.84 11.96
C GLN A 105 8.20 -3.91 10.98
N GLU A 106 8.08 -4.63 9.88
CA GLU A 106 9.11 -4.73 8.84
C GLU A 106 9.43 -3.36 8.22
N HIS A 107 8.43 -2.48 8.11
CA HIS A 107 8.60 -1.10 7.66
C HIS A 107 8.92 -0.11 8.80
N HIS A 108 9.45 -0.61 9.95
CA HIS A 108 9.93 0.21 11.07
C HIS A 108 8.89 1.16 11.66
N ARG A 109 7.63 0.75 11.75
CA ARG A 109 6.62 1.54 12.45
C ARG A 109 7.03 1.75 13.91
N ARG A 110 7.39 3.00 14.26
CA ARG A 110 7.56 3.43 15.65
C ARG A 110 6.33 4.22 16.09
N ARG A 111 5.59 3.72 17.06
CA ARG A 111 4.45 4.43 17.69
C ARG A 111 4.98 5.42 18.72
N GLU A 112 5.58 6.54 18.28
CA GLU A 112 6.10 7.56 19.21
C GLU A 112 5.02 8.57 19.64
N VAL A 113 4.06 8.88 18.76
CA VAL A 113 2.99 9.86 19.01
C VAL A 113 1.66 9.35 18.45
N ARG A 114 0.56 9.55 19.21
CA ARG A 114 -0.79 9.26 18.72
C ARG A 114 -1.10 10.15 17.51
N TRP A 115 -1.53 9.52 16.37
CA TRP A 115 -1.75 10.17 15.08
C TRP A 115 -0.53 10.85 14.46
N GLY A 116 0.68 10.45 14.87
CA GLY A 116 1.92 10.87 14.26
C GLY A 116 2.15 10.25 12.87
N ALA A 117 3.14 10.82 12.16
CA ALA A 117 3.59 10.32 10.86
C ALA A 117 4.01 8.84 10.94
N ARG A 118 3.72 8.07 9.88
CA ARG A 118 3.91 6.60 9.85
C ARG A 118 4.64 6.16 8.59
N THR A 119 5.56 5.22 8.76
CA THR A 119 6.17 4.54 7.60
C THR A 119 5.16 3.66 6.89
N LEU A 120 4.39 2.86 7.64
CA LEU A 120 3.29 2.06 7.13
C LEU A 120 2.23 1.87 8.22
N ASP A 121 0.97 1.96 7.86
CA ASP A 121 -0.22 1.63 8.64
C ASP A 121 -1.05 0.64 7.84
N VAL A 122 -1.51 -0.46 8.47
CA VAL A 122 -2.31 -1.50 7.80
C VAL A 122 -3.51 -1.84 8.67
N ASP A 123 -4.69 -1.39 8.27
CA ASP A 123 -5.96 -1.70 8.93
C ASP A 123 -6.69 -2.82 8.18
N VAL A 124 -7.20 -3.84 8.89
CA VAL A 124 -8.15 -4.81 8.35
C VAL A 124 -9.53 -4.17 8.34
N ILE A 125 -10.07 -3.92 7.16
CA ILE A 125 -11.35 -3.20 6.98
C ILE A 125 -12.54 -4.14 7.03
N ALA A 126 -12.47 -5.24 6.31
CA ALA A 126 -13.54 -6.24 6.25
C ALA A 126 -12.95 -7.63 6.00
N TYR A 127 -13.69 -8.66 6.40
CA TYR A 127 -13.31 -10.06 6.24
C TYR A 127 -14.57 -10.89 6.00
N GLY A 128 -14.86 -11.22 4.74
CA GLY A 128 -16.13 -11.81 4.35
C GLY A 128 -17.29 -11.02 4.94
N ASP A 129 -18.30 -11.74 5.41
CA ASP A 129 -19.47 -11.20 6.12
C ASP A 129 -19.29 -11.19 7.65
N LEU A 130 -18.05 -11.39 8.13
CA LEU A 130 -17.75 -11.48 9.55
C LEU A 130 -18.00 -10.17 10.25
N VAL A 131 -18.83 -10.20 11.29
CA VAL A 131 -19.03 -9.09 12.23
C VAL A 131 -18.38 -9.46 13.56
N SER A 132 -17.55 -8.58 14.09
CA SER A 132 -16.87 -8.74 15.37
C SER A 132 -16.82 -7.42 16.13
N ASP A 133 -17.11 -7.48 17.42
CA ASP A 133 -16.98 -6.37 18.38
C ASP A 133 -15.74 -6.52 19.28
N HIS A 134 -14.86 -7.48 18.98
CA HIS A 134 -13.64 -7.67 19.74
C HIS A 134 -12.75 -6.42 19.67
N PRO A 135 -12.26 -5.88 20.81
CA PRO A 135 -11.57 -4.59 20.86
C PRO A 135 -10.29 -4.53 20.01
N ASP A 136 -9.60 -5.66 19.84
CA ASP A 136 -8.38 -5.73 19.04
C ASP A 136 -8.65 -6.01 17.55
N LEU A 137 -9.84 -6.51 17.19
CA LEU A 137 -10.24 -6.77 15.82
C LEU A 137 -11.74 -6.60 15.65
N THR A 138 -12.18 -5.35 15.62
CA THR A 138 -13.56 -4.99 15.28
C THR A 138 -13.76 -5.05 13.78
N LEU A 139 -14.73 -5.84 13.32
CA LEU A 139 -15.05 -6.03 11.90
C LEU A 139 -16.54 -5.82 11.64
N PRO A 140 -16.93 -5.11 10.58
CA PRO A 140 -16.05 -4.25 9.79
C PRO A 140 -15.34 -3.20 10.64
N HIS A 141 -14.20 -2.69 10.18
CA HIS A 141 -13.45 -1.68 10.93
C HIS A 141 -14.34 -0.48 11.31
N PRO A 142 -14.43 -0.09 12.61
CA PRO A 142 -15.51 0.76 13.13
C PRO A 142 -15.57 2.16 12.51
N ARG A 143 -14.43 2.64 11.97
CA ARG A 143 -14.33 3.97 11.36
C ARG A 143 -14.26 3.93 9.83
N ALA A 144 -14.30 2.75 9.20
CA ALA A 144 -14.12 2.65 7.76
C ALA A 144 -15.23 3.39 6.99
N ALA A 145 -16.47 3.29 7.47
CA ALA A 145 -17.63 3.93 6.84
C ALA A 145 -17.62 5.47 6.87
N GLU A 146 -16.72 6.08 7.64
CA GLU A 146 -16.61 7.53 7.82
C GLU A 146 -15.35 8.11 7.18
N ARG A 147 -14.46 7.25 6.61
CA ARG A 147 -13.13 7.63 6.11
C ARG A 147 -13.11 7.68 4.59
N GLY A 148 -13.16 8.86 4.01
CA GLY A 148 -13.08 9.07 2.57
C GLY A 148 -11.79 8.50 1.97
N PHE A 149 -10.67 8.54 2.71
CA PHE A 149 -9.37 7.99 2.28
C PHE A 149 -9.33 6.44 2.23
N VAL A 150 -10.34 5.76 2.80
CA VAL A 150 -10.59 4.32 2.61
C VAL A 150 -11.61 4.11 1.49
N LEU A 151 -12.73 4.82 1.56
CA LEU A 151 -13.89 4.58 0.70
C LEU A 151 -13.63 4.95 -0.76
N LEU A 152 -13.00 6.11 -1.03
CA LEU A 152 -12.74 6.54 -2.40
C LEU A 152 -11.73 5.65 -3.14
N PRO A 153 -10.56 5.28 -2.58
CA PRO A 153 -9.69 4.29 -3.21
C PRO A 153 -10.39 2.96 -3.46
N TRP A 154 -11.23 2.50 -2.55
CA TRP A 154 -12.00 1.27 -2.74
C TRP A 154 -12.95 1.37 -3.92
N LEU A 155 -13.70 2.48 -4.03
CA LEU A 155 -14.56 2.75 -5.19
C LEU A 155 -13.81 2.83 -6.52
N TRP A 156 -12.59 3.35 -6.51
CA TRP A 156 -11.77 3.40 -7.74
C TRP A 156 -11.32 2.01 -8.19
N LEU A 157 -11.27 1.04 -7.28
CA LEU A 157 -10.95 -0.36 -7.55
C LEU A 157 -12.21 -1.16 -7.91
N ASP A 158 -13.26 -1.01 -7.12
CA ASP A 158 -14.54 -1.70 -7.25
C ASP A 158 -15.71 -0.72 -7.06
N PRO A 159 -16.33 -0.25 -8.16
CA PRO A 159 -17.46 0.68 -8.10
C PRO A 159 -18.72 0.09 -7.42
N ASP A 160 -18.84 -1.23 -7.37
CA ASP A 160 -19.98 -1.94 -6.80
C ASP A 160 -19.73 -2.40 -5.36
N ALA A 161 -18.61 -1.97 -4.75
CA ALA A 161 -18.22 -2.36 -3.41
C ALA A 161 -19.30 -2.05 -2.36
N VAL A 162 -19.47 -2.99 -1.42
CA VAL A 162 -20.41 -2.88 -0.30
C VAL A 162 -19.66 -3.06 1.02
N LEU A 163 -19.96 -2.25 2.02
CA LEU A 163 -19.44 -2.35 3.38
C LEU A 163 -20.62 -2.41 4.38
N ALA A 164 -20.71 -3.49 5.14
CA ALA A 164 -21.77 -3.72 6.10
C ALA A 164 -23.19 -3.53 5.50
N GLY A 165 -23.42 -4.08 4.32
CA GLY A 165 -24.71 -4.02 3.61
C GLY A 165 -25.03 -2.67 2.96
N ARG A 166 -24.09 -1.69 2.98
CA ARG A 166 -24.27 -0.38 2.36
C ARG A 166 -23.31 -0.17 1.19
N PRO A 167 -23.77 0.35 0.05
CA PRO A 167 -22.88 0.72 -1.06
C PRO A 167 -21.77 1.67 -0.57
N VAL A 168 -20.52 1.37 -0.91
CA VAL A 168 -19.36 2.22 -0.56
C VAL A 168 -19.50 3.60 -1.20
N ALA A 169 -20.17 3.70 -2.36
CA ALA A 169 -20.49 4.97 -3.01
C ALA A 169 -21.32 5.90 -2.14
N GLU A 170 -22.35 5.37 -1.46
CA GLU A 170 -23.19 6.17 -0.54
C GLU A 170 -22.39 6.61 0.68
N LEU A 171 -21.56 5.71 1.25
CA LEU A 171 -20.72 6.02 2.39
C LEU A 171 -19.70 7.11 2.03
N ALA A 172 -19.06 7.00 0.88
CA ALA A 172 -18.08 7.98 0.41
C ALA A 172 -18.70 9.38 0.19
N ALA A 173 -19.95 9.44 -0.29
CA ALA A 173 -20.66 10.70 -0.46
C ALA A 173 -20.96 11.42 0.87
N LEU A 174 -21.00 10.66 1.98
CA LEU A 174 -21.28 11.18 3.33
C LEU A 174 -19.99 11.44 4.15
N ALA A 175 -18.85 10.92 3.71
CA ALA A 175 -17.60 11.06 4.45
C ALA A 175 -17.08 12.49 4.43
N ALA A 176 -16.90 13.08 5.62
CA ALA A 176 -16.56 14.51 5.77
C ALA A 176 -15.17 14.87 5.18
N ASP A 177 -14.25 13.91 5.11
CA ASP A 177 -12.91 14.08 4.55
C ASP A 177 -12.83 13.77 3.04
N ALA A 178 -13.88 13.23 2.43
CA ALA A 178 -13.91 12.88 1.01
C ALA A 178 -13.51 14.02 0.07
N PRO A 179 -13.95 15.30 0.29
CA PRO A 179 -13.53 16.40 -0.57
C PRO A 179 -12.01 16.68 -0.57
N GLY A 180 -11.31 16.27 0.49
CA GLY A 180 -9.85 16.41 0.62
C GLY A 180 -9.05 15.25 0.02
N VAL A 181 -9.71 14.20 -0.43
CA VAL A 181 -9.07 13.01 -1.00
C VAL A 181 -8.82 13.24 -2.50
N ARG A 182 -7.56 13.19 -2.91
CA ARG A 182 -7.17 13.37 -4.31
C ARG A 182 -6.56 12.07 -4.83
N ARG A 183 -6.91 11.66 -6.05
CA ARG A 183 -6.24 10.53 -6.70
C ARG A 183 -4.80 10.94 -7.01
N ALA A 184 -3.84 10.11 -6.58
CA ALA A 184 -2.45 10.31 -6.94
C ALA A 184 -2.28 10.16 -8.46
N GLU A 185 -1.52 11.06 -9.08
CA GLU A 185 -1.10 10.86 -10.46
C GLU A 185 -0.28 9.56 -10.54
N PRO A 186 -0.48 8.73 -11.58
CA PRO A 186 0.38 7.61 -11.82
C PRO A 186 1.81 8.14 -11.88
N GLU A 187 2.70 7.63 -11.02
CA GLU A 187 4.13 7.90 -11.21
C GLU A 187 4.45 7.48 -12.65
N ARG A 188 4.75 8.47 -13.48
CA ARG A 188 5.37 8.16 -14.77
C ARG A 188 6.65 7.45 -14.38
N HIS A 189 6.66 6.15 -14.54
CA HIS A 189 7.88 5.37 -14.50
C HIS A 189 8.85 6.17 -15.37
N ARG A 190 9.80 6.86 -14.76
CA ARG A 190 11.00 7.25 -15.46
C ARG A 190 11.61 5.92 -15.88
N LEU A 191 11.16 5.44 -17.02
CA LEU A 191 12.00 4.62 -17.85
C LEU A 191 13.31 5.40 -17.85
N LEU A 192 14.30 4.88 -17.15
CA LEU A 192 15.68 5.18 -17.37
C LEU A 192 15.87 4.78 -18.84
N ALA A 193 15.47 5.68 -19.74
CA ALA A 193 15.99 5.71 -21.08
C ALA A 193 17.49 5.76 -20.84
N GLY A 194 18.13 4.63 -21.14
CA GLY A 194 19.55 4.48 -20.99
C GLY A 194 20.19 5.75 -21.50
N ARG A 195 20.96 6.39 -20.65
CA ARG A 195 21.99 7.30 -21.13
C ARG A 195 22.97 6.42 -21.88
N ASP A 196 22.68 6.24 -23.15
CA ASP A 196 23.70 5.98 -24.13
C ASP A 196 24.56 7.26 -24.35
N ASP A 197 25.05 7.79 -23.24
CA ASP A 197 26.21 8.65 -23.25
C ASP A 197 27.47 7.75 -23.43
N VAL A 198 27.49 7.05 -24.56
CA VAL A 198 28.76 6.56 -25.11
C VAL A 198 29.51 7.79 -25.53
N VAL A 199 30.32 8.31 -24.62
CA VAL A 199 31.36 9.29 -24.97
C VAL A 199 32.25 8.62 -26.03
N PRO A 200 32.29 9.12 -27.26
CA PRO A 200 33.14 8.52 -28.26
C PRO A 200 34.59 8.68 -27.80
N VAL A 201 35.24 7.57 -27.48
CA VAL A 201 36.69 7.53 -27.24
C VAL A 201 37.36 7.93 -28.54
N ARG A 202 37.84 9.16 -28.59
CA ARG A 202 38.70 9.60 -29.73
C ARG A 202 39.93 8.70 -29.76
N PRO A 203 40.23 8.07 -30.90
CA PRO A 203 41.46 7.30 -31.06
C PRO A 203 42.67 8.23 -30.85
N ARG A 204 43.55 7.81 -29.92
CA ARG A 204 44.80 8.50 -29.62
C ARG A 204 45.66 8.47 -30.88
N ALA A 205 46.04 9.64 -31.39
CA ALA A 205 46.96 9.76 -32.53
C ALA A 205 48.29 9.05 -32.24
N PRO A 206 48.88 8.38 -33.23
CA PRO A 206 50.14 7.70 -33.05
C PRO A 206 51.25 8.71 -32.71
N ARG A 207 52.04 8.37 -31.69
CA ARG A 207 53.22 9.13 -31.25
C ARG A 207 54.28 9.08 -32.36
N ALA A 208 54.73 10.25 -32.82
CA ALA A 208 55.83 10.38 -33.76
C ALA A 208 57.13 9.80 -33.17
N PRO A 209 57.97 9.12 -33.95
CA PRO A 209 59.24 8.56 -33.47
C PRO A 209 60.20 9.70 -33.07
N GLY A 210 60.81 9.56 -31.90
CA GLY A 210 61.80 10.46 -31.35
C GLY A 210 63.08 10.46 -32.25
N ARG A 211 63.53 11.65 -32.56
CA ARG A 211 64.85 11.84 -33.15
C ARG A 211 65.92 11.69 -32.08
N ASP A 212 66.69 10.65 -32.20
CA ASP A 212 67.95 10.54 -31.48
C ASP A 212 68.92 11.65 -31.93
N ALA A 213 69.16 12.57 -31.03
CA ALA A 213 70.28 13.51 -31.19
C ALA A 213 71.52 12.88 -30.58
N ILE A 214 72.39 12.39 -31.44
CA ILE A 214 73.77 12.07 -31.13
C ILE A 214 74.49 13.40 -30.99
N ASP A 215 74.99 13.76 -29.86
CA ASP A 215 76.02 14.78 -29.70
C ASP A 215 77.25 14.10 -29.13
N GLY A 216 78.28 14.08 -30.02
CA GLY A 216 79.62 13.64 -29.70
C GLY A 216 80.45 14.84 -29.32
N SER A 217 81.15 14.74 -28.23
CA SER A 217 82.40 15.49 -28.03
C SER A 217 83.22 14.86 -26.93
N ALA A 218 84.34 14.28 -27.38
CA ALA A 218 85.52 14.18 -26.53
C ALA A 218 86.42 15.41 -26.91
N PRO A 219 87.49 15.71 -26.22
CA PRO A 219 88.46 14.84 -25.60
C PRO A 219 88.51 14.84 -24.05
#